data_4d13b9dd8a74eebfe9560fa6b95d72b2
#
_entry.id   4d13b9dd8a74eebfe9560fa6b95d72b2
#
_cell.length_a   1.000
_cell.length_b   1.000
_cell.length_c   1.000
_cell.angle_alpha   90.00
_cell.angle_beta   90.00
_cell.angle_gamma   90.00
#
_symmetry.space_group_name_H-M   'P 1'
#
loop_
_entity.id
_entity.type
_entity.pdbx_description
1 polymer ?
#
loop_
_entity_poly.entity_id
_entity_poly.type
_entity_poly.pdbx_seq_one_letter_code
_entity_poly.pdbx_strand_id
1 'polypeptide(L)'
;MTLTHAIAPARVRDARATWRARRLANFMVYEAAWFACIFGVAHGRPSWGTAAVVAAIAWHVAISARPASELALIAILCAIGLVAESLVVAQGNVAYPAGQPVAWLAPYWMVALWGEFGIALNVTLRWLERKPWLAALLGSVFGPLSFMGGVRVGGARFVDEPAALFTLIVIWALLMPLAMWLSDRFDGVVPNAHA
;
A
#
# COMPACT_ATOMS: atom_id res chain seq x y z
N MET A 1 -37.38 -26.60 19.25
CA MET A 1 -36.69 -25.30 19.09
C MET A 1 -35.94 -25.37 17.76
N THR A 2 -36.60 -24.98 16.67
CA THR A 2 -36.13 -25.13 15.27
C THR A 2 -35.34 -23.88 14.91
N LEU A 3 -34.02 -23.97 14.80
CA LEU A 3 -33.14 -22.90 14.32
C LEU A 3 -33.39 -22.73 12.81
N THR A 4 -34.21 -21.76 12.45
CA THR A 4 -34.37 -21.30 11.07
C THR A 4 -33.10 -20.56 10.67
N HIS A 5 -32.17 -21.24 10.01
CA HIS A 5 -31.07 -20.59 9.29
C HIS A 5 -31.68 -19.75 8.17
N ALA A 6 -31.83 -18.48 8.39
CA ALA A 6 -32.25 -17.53 7.36
C ALA A 6 -31.23 -17.51 6.23
N ILE A 7 -31.56 -18.16 5.11
CA ILE A 7 -30.75 -18.16 3.89
C ILE A 7 -30.83 -16.73 3.33
N ALA A 8 -29.71 -16.02 3.33
CA ALA A 8 -29.65 -14.66 2.75
C ALA A 8 -30.13 -14.70 1.28
N PRO A 9 -30.90 -13.70 0.82
CA PRO A 9 -31.45 -13.65 -0.54
C PRO A 9 -30.32 -13.73 -1.58
N ALA A 10 -30.59 -14.34 -2.74
CA ALA A 10 -29.61 -14.64 -3.78
C ALA A 10 -28.75 -13.39 -4.15
N ARG A 11 -29.38 -12.22 -4.34
CA ARG A 11 -28.68 -10.95 -4.64
C ARG A 11 -27.62 -10.57 -3.60
N VAL A 12 -27.84 -10.84 -2.32
CA VAL A 12 -26.86 -10.54 -1.24
C VAL A 12 -25.70 -11.52 -1.30
N ARG A 13 -25.96 -12.77 -1.66
CA ARG A 13 -24.88 -13.77 -1.86
C ARG A 13 -24.00 -13.42 -3.04
N ASP A 14 -24.59 -13.01 -4.14
CA ASP A 14 -23.87 -12.62 -5.37
C ASP A 14 -23.02 -11.36 -5.12
N ALA A 15 -23.55 -10.34 -4.43
CA ALA A 15 -22.80 -9.15 -4.08
C ALA A 15 -21.58 -9.46 -3.15
N ARG A 16 -21.77 -10.36 -2.17
CA ARG A 16 -20.68 -10.80 -1.30
C ARG A 16 -19.61 -11.60 -2.04
N ALA A 17 -20.02 -12.47 -2.98
CA ALA A 17 -19.10 -13.23 -3.80
C ALA A 17 -18.27 -12.33 -4.71
N THR A 18 -18.90 -11.35 -5.35
CA THR A 18 -18.25 -10.34 -6.19
C THR A 18 -17.24 -9.50 -5.39
N TRP A 19 -17.61 -9.08 -4.18
CA TRP A 19 -16.71 -8.32 -3.30
C TRP A 19 -15.49 -9.14 -2.84
N ARG A 20 -15.71 -10.42 -2.50
CA ARG A 20 -14.60 -11.32 -2.15
C ARG A 20 -13.64 -11.52 -3.32
N ALA A 21 -14.17 -11.73 -4.53
CA ALA A 21 -13.35 -11.86 -5.73
C ALA A 21 -12.55 -10.58 -6.00
N ARG A 22 -13.17 -9.40 -5.86
CA ARG A 22 -12.49 -8.11 -5.99
C ARG A 22 -11.35 -7.94 -4.98
N ARG A 23 -11.59 -8.30 -3.72
CA ARG A 23 -10.54 -8.24 -2.67
C ARG A 23 -9.37 -9.18 -2.98
N LEU A 24 -9.67 -10.40 -3.41
CA LEU A 24 -8.63 -11.35 -3.78
C LEU A 24 -7.83 -10.86 -4.99
N ALA A 25 -8.50 -10.39 -6.04
CA ALA A 25 -7.83 -9.84 -7.21
C ALA A 25 -6.95 -8.64 -6.86
N ASN A 26 -7.47 -7.70 -6.04
CA ASN A 26 -6.70 -6.54 -5.58
C ASN A 26 -5.46 -6.97 -4.79
N PHE A 27 -5.61 -7.91 -3.86
CA PHE A 27 -4.50 -8.45 -3.09
C PHE A 27 -3.44 -9.11 -4.00
N MET A 28 -3.85 -9.96 -4.93
CA MET A 28 -2.94 -10.64 -5.85
C MET A 28 -2.19 -9.68 -6.78
N VAL A 29 -2.89 -8.66 -7.30
CA VAL A 29 -2.27 -7.63 -8.14
C VAL A 29 -1.29 -6.80 -7.34
N TYR A 30 -1.65 -6.39 -6.12
CA TYR A 30 -0.78 -5.67 -5.20
C TYR A 30 0.50 -6.46 -4.91
N GLU A 31 0.39 -7.70 -4.47
CA GLU A 31 1.55 -8.54 -4.16
C GLU A 31 2.44 -8.77 -5.40
N ALA A 32 1.83 -9.07 -6.54
CA ALA A 32 2.56 -9.31 -7.79
C ALA A 32 3.35 -8.08 -8.23
N ALA A 33 2.79 -6.87 -8.13
CA ALA A 33 3.45 -5.64 -8.51
C ALA A 33 4.54 -5.25 -7.49
N TRP A 34 4.29 -5.45 -6.19
CA TRP A 34 5.30 -5.28 -5.14
C TRP A 34 6.54 -6.16 -5.40
N PHE A 35 6.33 -7.48 -5.60
CA PHE A 35 7.42 -8.40 -5.90
C PHE A 35 8.14 -8.02 -7.21
N ALA A 36 7.40 -7.68 -8.27
CA ALA A 36 8.00 -7.24 -9.53
C ALA A 36 8.86 -5.98 -9.35
N CYS A 37 8.43 -5.04 -8.51
CA CYS A 37 9.18 -3.84 -8.17
C CYS A 37 10.49 -4.19 -7.47
N ILE A 38 10.42 -4.93 -6.36
CA ILE A 38 11.60 -5.26 -5.55
C ILE A 38 12.60 -6.12 -6.34
N PHE A 39 12.11 -7.15 -7.08
CA PHE A 39 12.98 -7.95 -7.95
C PHE A 39 13.61 -7.12 -9.07
N GLY A 40 12.84 -6.19 -9.67
CA GLY A 40 13.37 -5.28 -10.67
C GLY A 40 14.54 -4.44 -10.12
N VAL A 41 14.38 -3.89 -8.93
CA VAL A 41 15.42 -3.11 -8.22
C VAL A 41 16.63 -3.98 -7.93
N ALA A 42 16.43 -5.16 -7.35
CA ALA A 42 17.50 -6.10 -6.99
C ALA A 42 18.36 -6.54 -8.20
N HIS A 43 17.76 -6.57 -9.40
CA HIS A 43 18.44 -6.90 -10.64
C HIS A 43 18.89 -5.68 -11.47
N GLY A 44 18.95 -4.50 -10.86
CA GLY A 44 19.40 -3.27 -11.52
C GLY A 44 18.46 -2.71 -12.59
N ARG A 45 17.19 -3.09 -12.54
CA ARG A 45 16.14 -2.65 -13.47
C ARG A 45 14.94 -2.01 -12.75
N PRO A 46 15.13 -0.96 -11.94
CA PRO A 46 14.06 -0.37 -11.13
C PRO A 46 12.90 0.19 -11.99
N SER A 47 13.17 0.65 -13.22
CA SER A 47 12.13 1.15 -14.13
C SER A 47 11.13 0.07 -14.55
N TRP A 48 11.55 -1.17 -14.73
CA TRP A 48 10.66 -2.28 -15.07
C TRP A 48 9.70 -2.61 -13.91
N GLY A 49 10.25 -2.67 -12.70
CA GLY A 49 9.44 -2.87 -11.51
C GLY A 49 8.45 -1.74 -11.29
N THR A 50 8.89 -0.49 -11.44
CA THR A 50 8.02 0.68 -11.36
C THR A 50 6.90 0.63 -12.40
N ALA A 51 7.18 0.18 -13.62
CA ALA A 51 6.15 0.02 -14.66
C ALA A 51 5.07 -1.00 -14.25
N ALA A 52 5.44 -2.09 -13.58
CA ALA A 52 4.48 -3.05 -13.04
C ALA A 52 3.56 -2.42 -11.98
N VAL A 53 4.13 -1.63 -11.07
CA VAL A 53 3.38 -0.87 -10.07
C VAL A 53 2.42 0.13 -10.71
N VAL A 54 2.88 0.89 -11.69
CA VAL A 54 2.04 1.84 -12.44
C VAL A 54 0.89 1.12 -13.16
N ALA A 55 1.15 -0.07 -13.73
CA ALA A 55 0.11 -0.88 -14.36
C ALA A 55 -0.94 -1.36 -13.34
N ALA A 56 -0.53 -1.78 -12.14
CA ALA A 56 -1.43 -2.15 -11.05
C ALA A 56 -2.31 -0.97 -10.60
N ILE A 57 -1.70 0.20 -10.43
CA ILE A 57 -2.42 1.44 -10.10
C ILE A 57 -3.43 1.79 -11.23
N ALA A 58 -3.00 1.77 -12.48
CA ALA A 58 -3.87 2.07 -13.62
C ALA A 58 -5.07 1.11 -13.69
N TRP A 59 -4.83 -0.21 -13.50
CA TRP A 59 -5.89 -1.20 -13.42
C TRP A 59 -6.88 -0.89 -12.29
N HIS A 60 -6.38 -0.60 -11.07
CA HIS A 60 -7.24 -0.29 -9.93
C HIS A 60 -8.10 0.95 -10.18
N VAL A 61 -7.50 2.01 -10.69
CA VAL A 61 -8.19 3.27 -11.00
C VAL A 61 -9.25 3.05 -12.09
N ALA A 62 -8.94 2.28 -13.14
CA ALA A 62 -9.86 2.01 -14.25
C ALA A 62 -11.13 1.24 -13.81
N ILE A 63 -11.04 0.39 -12.78
CA ILE A 63 -12.19 -0.38 -12.26
C ILE A 63 -12.88 0.28 -11.06
N SER A 64 -12.42 1.47 -10.64
CA SER A 64 -12.98 2.19 -9.51
C SER A 64 -14.21 2.99 -9.91
N ALA A 65 -15.19 3.10 -9.00
CA ALA A 65 -16.43 3.83 -9.25
C ALA A 65 -16.19 5.34 -9.39
N ARG A 66 -15.20 5.89 -8.69
CA ARG A 66 -14.80 7.30 -8.72
C ARG A 66 -13.28 7.40 -8.91
N PRO A 67 -12.78 7.27 -10.15
CA PRO A 67 -11.34 7.26 -10.45
C PRO A 67 -10.58 8.48 -9.92
N ALA A 68 -11.19 9.66 -9.97
CA ALA A 68 -10.56 10.89 -9.48
C ALA A 68 -10.28 10.87 -7.97
N SER A 69 -11.16 10.25 -7.16
CA SER A 69 -10.93 10.11 -5.72
C SER A 69 -9.76 9.16 -5.43
N GLU A 70 -9.70 8.03 -6.13
CA GLU A 70 -8.57 7.09 -5.99
C GLU A 70 -7.25 7.72 -6.43
N LEU A 71 -7.25 8.45 -7.56
CA LEU A 71 -6.05 9.17 -8.01
C LEU A 71 -5.59 10.23 -7.00
N ALA A 72 -6.52 10.95 -6.37
CA ALA A 72 -6.18 11.92 -5.33
C ALA A 72 -5.55 11.23 -4.10
N LEU A 73 -6.13 10.11 -3.64
CA LEU A 73 -5.57 9.31 -2.56
C LEU A 73 -4.15 8.84 -2.89
N ILE A 74 -3.97 8.24 -4.07
CA ILE A 74 -2.68 7.73 -4.55
C ILE A 74 -1.64 8.86 -4.63
N ALA A 75 -2.01 10.01 -5.19
CA ALA A 75 -1.10 11.15 -5.29
C ALA A 75 -0.68 11.69 -3.92
N ILE A 76 -1.61 11.78 -2.96
CA ILE A 76 -1.31 12.18 -1.58
C ILE A 76 -0.36 11.18 -0.93
N LEU A 77 -0.59 9.88 -1.10
CA LEU A 77 0.28 8.84 -0.54
C LEU A 77 1.66 8.84 -1.19
N CYS A 78 1.77 9.08 -2.49
CA CYS A 78 3.07 9.30 -3.15
C CYS A 78 3.82 10.49 -2.54
N ALA A 79 3.13 11.60 -2.28
CA ALA A 79 3.74 12.77 -1.66
C ALA A 79 4.20 12.50 -0.20
N ILE A 80 3.36 11.82 0.58
CA ILE A 80 3.72 11.37 1.94
C ILE A 80 4.92 10.43 1.88
N GLY A 81 4.90 9.45 0.98
CA GLY A 81 5.98 8.49 0.80
C GLY A 81 7.28 9.16 0.37
N LEU A 82 7.23 10.13 -0.54
CA LEU A 82 8.40 10.90 -0.94
C LEU A 82 9.05 11.58 0.28
N VAL A 83 8.25 12.23 1.13
CA VAL A 83 8.78 12.90 2.33
C VAL A 83 9.30 11.88 3.35
N ALA A 84 8.50 10.86 3.69
CA ALA A 84 8.85 9.88 4.70
C ALA A 84 10.14 9.10 4.33
N GLU A 85 10.22 8.62 3.08
CA GLU A 85 11.39 7.87 2.62
C GLU A 85 12.63 8.76 2.43
N SER A 86 12.44 10.03 2.06
CA SER A 86 13.58 10.97 2.02
C SER A 86 14.13 11.26 3.42
N LEU A 87 13.29 11.28 4.46
CA LEU A 87 13.73 11.36 5.85
C LEU A 87 14.51 10.10 6.27
N VAL A 88 14.06 8.91 5.85
CA VAL A 88 14.79 7.64 6.07
C VAL A 88 16.16 7.68 5.38
N VAL A 89 16.23 8.18 4.14
CA VAL A 89 17.50 8.37 3.42
C VAL A 89 18.41 9.35 4.16
N ALA A 90 17.88 10.49 4.60
CA ALA A 90 18.64 11.53 5.28
C ALA A 90 19.26 11.06 6.62
N GLN A 91 18.66 10.08 7.29
CA GLN A 91 19.22 9.48 8.50
C GLN A 91 20.45 8.59 8.22
N GLY A 92 20.65 8.13 6.98
CA GLY A 92 21.78 7.30 6.59
C GLY A 92 21.74 5.85 7.06
N ASN A 93 20.63 5.41 7.70
CA ASN A 93 20.49 4.05 8.25
C ASN A 93 20.08 3.02 7.19
N VAL A 94 19.64 3.48 6.03
CA VAL A 94 19.22 2.66 4.89
C VAL A 94 19.92 3.15 3.63
N ALA A 95 20.42 2.23 2.82
CA ALA A 95 20.99 2.51 1.51
C ALA A 95 20.21 1.78 0.41
N TYR A 96 19.96 2.48 -0.68
CA TYR A 96 19.27 1.97 -1.84
C TYR A 96 20.24 1.75 -3.01
N PRO A 97 20.14 0.62 -3.76
CA PRO A 97 21.09 0.30 -4.83
C PRO A 97 20.91 1.18 -6.07
N ALA A 98 19.70 1.70 -6.30
CA ALA A 98 19.38 2.45 -7.50
C ALA A 98 18.06 3.25 -7.36
N GLY A 99 17.82 4.17 -8.31
CA GLY A 99 16.54 4.84 -8.47
C GLY A 99 16.40 6.17 -7.74
N GLN A 100 17.46 6.65 -7.07
CA GLN A 100 17.48 7.97 -6.45
C GLN A 100 17.79 9.06 -7.50
N PRO A 101 16.91 10.05 -7.69
CA PRO A 101 17.19 11.16 -8.60
C PRO A 101 18.37 12.02 -8.14
N VAL A 102 18.46 12.18 -6.82
CA VAL A 102 19.57 12.83 -6.10
C VAL A 102 19.81 12.10 -4.78
N ALA A 103 21.01 12.17 -4.24
CA ALA A 103 21.47 11.34 -3.13
C ALA A 103 20.62 11.45 -1.84
N TRP A 104 19.93 12.56 -1.61
CA TRP A 104 19.12 12.81 -0.41
C TRP A 104 17.63 12.56 -0.60
N LEU A 105 17.18 12.25 -1.83
CA LEU A 105 15.78 11.92 -2.09
C LEU A 105 15.53 10.41 -2.07
N ALA A 106 14.28 10.08 -1.76
CA ALA A 106 13.76 8.73 -1.91
C ALA A 106 13.90 8.23 -3.36
N PRO A 107 14.16 6.93 -3.56
CA PRO A 107 14.09 6.34 -4.89
C PRO A 107 12.68 6.45 -5.49
N TYR A 108 12.58 6.76 -6.79
CA TYR A 108 11.28 6.94 -7.45
C TYR A 108 10.39 5.68 -7.39
N TRP A 109 10.99 4.50 -7.41
CA TRP A 109 10.26 3.24 -7.28
C TRP A 109 9.66 3.04 -5.88
N MET A 110 10.32 3.55 -4.83
CA MET A 110 9.77 3.54 -3.47
C MET A 110 8.56 4.47 -3.36
N VAL A 111 8.62 5.64 -3.99
CA VAL A 111 7.46 6.55 -4.08
C VAL A 111 6.31 5.88 -4.84
N ALA A 112 6.60 5.12 -5.91
CA ALA A 112 5.57 4.35 -6.61
C ALA A 112 4.93 3.27 -5.72
N LEU A 113 5.71 2.57 -4.87
CA LEU A 113 5.19 1.60 -3.90
C LEU A 113 4.26 2.26 -2.86
N TRP A 114 4.49 3.50 -2.47
CA TRP A 114 3.54 4.25 -1.64
C TRP A 114 2.22 4.51 -2.36
N GLY A 115 2.28 4.82 -3.66
CA GLY A 115 1.08 4.90 -4.50
C GLY A 115 0.36 3.57 -4.63
N GLU A 116 1.10 2.48 -4.80
CA GLU A 116 0.58 1.12 -4.81
C GLU A 116 -0.09 0.75 -3.48
N PHE A 117 0.50 1.12 -2.35
CA PHE A 117 -0.13 0.94 -1.06
C PHE A 117 -1.54 1.54 -1.02
N GLY A 118 -1.75 2.67 -1.69
CA GLY A 118 -3.06 3.31 -1.83
C GLY A 118 -4.14 2.40 -2.40
N ILE A 119 -3.83 1.54 -3.39
CA ILE A 119 -4.84 0.67 -4.00
C ILE A 119 -5.35 -0.43 -3.05
N ALA A 120 -4.59 -0.76 -2.01
CA ALA A 120 -4.99 -1.76 -1.02
C ALA A 120 -5.94 -1.18 0.04
N LEU A 121 -5.88 0.11 0.34
CA LEU A 121 -6.58 0.73 1.48
C LEU A 121 -8.10 0.57 1.37
N ASN A 122 -8.69 0.97 0.24
CA ASN A 122 -10.13 0.97 0.01
C ASN A 122 -10.70 -0.40 -0.39
N VAL A 123 -9.88 -1.44 -0.53
CA VAL A 123 -10.30 -2.79 -0.92
C VAL A 123 -9.85 -3.82 0.11
N THR A 124 -8.56 -4.17 0.10
CA THR A 124 -8.01 -5.24 0.94
C THR A 124 -7.98 -4.86 2.41
N LEU A 125 -7.62 -3.61 2.74
CA LEU A 125 -7.47 -3.10 4.10
C LEU A 125 -8.71 -2.36 4.61
N ARG A 126 -9.80 -2.27 3.85
CA ARG A 126 -11.05 -1.59 4.23
C ARG A 126 -11.58 -2.01 5.61
N TRP A 127 -11.35 -3.23 6.04
CA TRP A 127 -11.76 -3.72 7.36
C TRP A 127 -11.06 -3.01 8.54
N LEU A 128 -9.99 -2.25 8.28
CA LEU A 128 -9.27 -1.42 9.22
C LEU A 128 -9.88 -0.01 9.40
N GLU A 129 -10.81 0.38 8.55
CA GLU A 129 -11.51 1.66 8.67
C GLU A 129 -12.01 1.89 10.09
N ARG A 130 -11.86 3.13 10.58
CA ARG A 130 -12.28 3.56 11.94
C ARG A 130 -11.66 2.78 13.10
N LYS A 131 -10.53 2.11 12.87
CA LYS A 131 -9.77 1.38 13.90
C LYS A 131 -8.34 1.92 14.00
N PRO A 132 -8.13 3.20 14.36
CA PRO A 132 -6.81 3.84 14.28
C PRO A 132 -5.74 3.14 15.13
N TRP A 133 -6.08 2.66 16.31
CA TRP A 133 -5.15 1.92 17.17
C TRP A 133 -4.70 0.59 16.56
N LEU A 134 -5.63 -0.12 15.93
CA LEU A 134 -5.28 -1.36 15.24
C LEU A 134 -4.47 -1.08 13.98
N ALA A 135 -4.78 -0.01 13.25
CA ALA A 135 -3.98 0.45 12.12
C ALA A 135 -2.55 0.80 12.56
N ALA A 136 -2.38 1.56 13.64
CA ALA A 136 -1.07 1.89 14.20
C ALA A 136 -0.28 0.63 14.58
N LEU A 137 -0.90 -0.31 15.29
CA LEU A 137 -0.28 -1.57 15.70
C LEU A 137 0.15 -2.41 14.48
N LEU A 138 -0.75 -2.60 13.52
CA LEU A 138 -0.44 -3.39 12.31
C LEU A 138 0.59 -2.67 11.43
N GLY A 139 0.52 -1.36 11.31
CA GLY A 139 1.51 -0.56 10.61
C GLY A 139 2.90 -0.73 11.22
N SER A 140 3.01 -0.58 12.55
CA SER A 140 4.29 -0.70 13.28
C SER A 140 4.94 -2.10 13.16
N VAL A 141 4.17 -3.13 12.85
CA VAL A 141 4.65 -4.50 12.68
C VAL A 141 4.89 -4.82 11.20
N PHE A 142 3.87 -4.67 10.37
CA PHE A 142 3.92 -5.12 8.97
C PHE A 142 4.70 -4.17 8.05
N GLY A 143 4.77 -2.88 8.36
CA GLY A 143 5.61 -1.93 7.63
C GLY A 143 7.10 -2.33 7.67
N PRO A 144 7.71 -2.42 8.87
CA PRO A 144 9.09 -2.90 9.00
C PRO A 144 9.30 -4.31 8.45
N LEU A 145 8.36 -5.25 8.63
CA LEU A 145 8.46 -6.62 8.09
C LEU A 145 8.50 -6.61 6.56
N SER A 146 7.65 -5.81 5.90
CA SER A 146 7.66 -5.64 4.45
C SER A 146 9.00 -5.06 3.98
N PHE A 147 9.52 -4.05 4.70
CA PHE A 147 10.81 -3.45 4.39
C PHE A 147 11.97 -4.46 4.54
N MET A 148 11.98 -5.24 5.62
CA MET A 148 12.94 -6.33 5.81
C MET A 148 12.87 -7.37 4.67
N GLY A 149 11.66 -7.69 4.20
CA GLY A 149 11.43 -8.53 3.03
C GLY A 149 12.13 -7.95 1.80
N GLY A 150 11.94 -6.66 1.52
CA GLY A 150 12.58 -5.94 0.45
C GLY A 150 14.12 -5.95 0.55
N VAL A 151 14.67 -5.78 1.76
CA VAL A 151 16.11 -5.87 2.02
C VAL A 151 16.65 -7.28 1.72
N ARG A 152 15.95 -8.33 2.16
CA ARG A 152 16.36 -9.73 1.90
C ARG A 152 16.39 -10.08 0.41
N VAL A 153 15.52 -9.47 -0.37
CA VAL A 153 15.49 -9.65 -1.84
C VAL A 153 16.58 -8.82 -2.55
N GLY A 154 17.13 -7.80 -1.88
CA GLY A 154 18.16 -6.92 -2.45
C GLY A 154 17.66 -5.57 -2.95
N GLY A 155 16.41 -5.19 -2.59
CA GLY A 155 15.84 -3.88 -2.94
C GLY A 155 16.44 -2.72 -2.14
N ALA A 156 16.97 -3.00 -0.95
CA ALA A 156 17.63 -2.04 -0.08
C ALA A 156 18.66 -2.75 0.80
N ARG A 157 19.42 -1.99 1.58
CA ARG A 157 20.37 -2.51 2.56
C ARG A 157 20.30 -1.68 3.84
N PHE A 158 20.21 -2.34 5.00
CA PHE A 158 20.41 -1.68 6.26
C PHE A 158 21.89 -1.31 6.45
N VAL A 159 22.16 -0.08 6.83
CA VAL A 159 23.47 0.41 7.28
C VAL A 159 23.55 0.25 8.79
N ASP A 160 22.50 0.67 9.50
CA ASP A 160 22.28 0.42 10.92
C ASP A 160 20.86 -0.17 11.05
N GLU A 161 20.78 -1.50 11.19
CA GLU A 161 19.51 -2.22 11.22
C GLU A 161 18.62 -1.84 12.41
N PRO A 162 19.12 -1.81 13.66
CA PRO A 162 18.32 -1.40 14.82
C PRO A 162 17.74 0.02 14.67
N ALA A 163 18.56 0.99 14.24
CA ALA A 163 18.13 2.37 14.05
C ALA A 163 17.11 2.50 12.91
N ALA A 164 17.34 1.79 11.79
CA ALA A 164 16.40 1.75 10.67
C ALA A 164 15.05 1.15 11.08
N LEU A 165 15.05 0.01 11.76
CA LEU A 165 13.82 -0.64 12.22
C LEU A 165 13.05 0.22 13.21
N PHE A 166 13.73 0.87 14.16
CA PHE A 166 13.08 1.80 15.08
C PHE A 166 12.38 2.95 14.33
N THR A 167 13.08 3.55 13.36
CA THR A 167 12.51 4.61 12.52
C THR A 167 11.29 4.13 11.74
N LEU A 168 11.38 2.95 11.11
CA LEU A 168 10.26 2.38 10.35
C LEU A 168 9.06 2.06 11.24
N ILE A 169 9.28 1.52 12.45
CA ILE A 169 8.21 1.27 13.43
C ILE A 169 7.46 2.57 13.74
N VAL A 170 8.18 3.65 14.05
CA VAL A 170 7.58 4.94 14.39
C VAL A 170 6.84 5.54 13.19
N ILE A 171 7.45 5.56 12.01
CA ILE A 171 6.84 6.07 10.79
C ILE A 171 5.54 5.32 10.48
N TRP A 172 5.56 4.00 10.46
CA TRP A 172 4.39 3.20 10.10
C TRP A 172 3.31 3.21 11.18
N ALA A 173 3.68 3.35 12.47
CA ALA A 173 2.71 3.55 13.55
C ALA A 173 1.89 4.84 13.37
N LEU A 174 2.50 5.88 12.81
CA LEU A 174 1.84 7.17 12.56
C LEU A 174 1.15 7.22 11.19
N LEU A 175 1.82 6.76 10.14
CA LEU A 175 1.33 6.90 8.77
C LEU A 175 0.22 5.90 8.42
N MET A 176 0.18 4.72 9.04
CA MET A 176 -0.90 3.76 8.76
C MET A 176 -2.29 4.28 9.20
N PRO A 177 -2.49 4.82 10.42
CA PRO A 177 -3.75 5.47 10.78
C PRO A 177 -4.10 6.67 9.89
N LEU A 178 -3.09 7.49 9.53
CA LEU A 178 -3.28 8.61 8.62
C LEU A 178 -3.73 8.14 7.23
N ALA A 179 -3.09 7.10 6.69
CA ALA A 179 -3.47 6.52 5.40
C ALA A 179 -4.91 5.97 5.42
N MET A 180 -5.32 5.32 6.52
CA MET A 180 -6.70 4.84 6.69
C MET A 180 -7.70 5.99 6.80
N TRP A 181 -7.34 7.09 7.47
CA TRP A 181 -8.18 8.28 7.52
C TRP A 181 -8.32 8.94 6.14
N LEU A 182 -7.22 9.04 5.38
CA LEU A 182 -7.24 9.55 4.01
C LEU A 182 -8.09 8.66 3.10
N SER A 183 -8.00 7.33 3.23
CA SER A 183 -8.78 6.40 2.42
C SER A 183 -10.29 6.55 2.66
N ASP A 184 -10.73 6.79 3.90
CA ASP A 184 -12.15 7.07 4.20
C ASP A 184 -12.63 8.39 3.53
N ARG A 185 -11.74 9.40 3.41
CA ARG A 185 -12.04 10.69 2.76
C ARG A 185 -12.06 10.62 1.24
N PHE A 186 -11.22 9.79 0.65
CA PHE A 186 -11.02 9.66 -0.79
C PHE A 186 -11.45 8.29 -1.34
N ASP A 187 -12.42 7.62 -0.70
CA ASP A 187 -12.93 6.34 -1.19
C ASP A 187 -13.60 6.48 -2.57
N GLY A 188 -12.94 5.94 -3.58
CA GLY A 188 -13.46 5.88 -4.95
C GLY A 188 -13.96 4.50 -5.36
N VAL A 189 -13.88 3.50 -4.46
CA VAL A 189 -14.18 2.10 -4.78
C VAL A 189 -15.66 1.75 -4.64
N VAL A 190 -16.34 2.30 -3.63
CA VAL A 190 -17.76 2.06 -3.38
C VAL A 190 -18.57 3.28 -3.82
N PRO A 191 -19.64 3.12 -4.62
CA PRO A 191 -20.56 4.22 -4.89
C PRO A 191 -21.13 4.77 -3.58
N ASN A 192 -21.18 6.10 -3.44
CA ASN A 192 -21.82 6.70 -2.26
C ASN A 192 -23.26 6.23 -2.16
N ALA A 193 -23.65 5.71 -1.00
CA ALA A 193 -25.05 5.36 -0.70
C ALA A 193 -25.96 6.61 -0.56
N HIS A 194 -25.40 7.82 -0.75
CA HIS A 194 -26.06 9.11 -0.55
C HIS A 194 -25.95 10.04 -1.77
N ALA A 195 -25.71 9.51 -2.98
CA ALA A 195 -25.77 10.29 -4.23
C ALA A 195 -27.13 10.11 -4.91
#